data_fe39d2b83540c7a56e4fd8504d30eea6
#
_entry.id   fe39d2b83540c7a56e4fd8504d30eea6
#
_cell.length_a   1.000
_cell.length_b   1.000
_cell.length_c   1.000
_cell.angle_alpha   90.00
_cell.angle_beta   90.00
_cell.angle_gamma   90.00
#
_symmetry.space_group_name_H-M   'P 1'
#
loop_
_entity.id
_entity.type
_entity.pdbx_description
1 polymer ?
#
loop_
_entity_poly.entity_id
_entity_poly.type
_entity_poly.pdbx_seq_one_letter_code
_entity_poly.pdbx_strand_id
1 'polypeptide(L)'
;EGEPIEAKSVSKGVRTAQKAVESRNFEIRKNVLKYDDVMNKQRTVIYAERQAVLKGEDIHEDILKFIDETVLSYIKGANKGSDKPKDWDWEGLFKALNAVYPIAVDSEAAKDAVSKLKGDKAVVALQELIVSDAKDQYADFEGKLGEEGLRQLERRVVLAVLDRKWREHLYEMDYLKDGIGLRGMGQRDPLVEYQREGYQMYNSMIEAIKEETIQLLFHVDIDRVATTEDTDTESDEDEAVNAAEAVMGLEGETEPTGEIAPAEPETDDESEKTVIDELADEQKNEPGIVGMQPISHAEGKVPANKRPKSAELHSPWAD
;
A
#
# COMPACT_ATOMS: atom_id res chain seq x y z
N GLU A 1 46.88 -41.25 0.99
CA GLU A 1 45.62 -41.85 0.56
C GLU A 1 44.95 -42.45 1.77
N GLY A 2 43.86 -41.82 2.27
CA GLY A 2 43.25 -42.14 3.55
C GLY A 2 42.38 -43.39 3.46
N GLU A 3 42.61 -44.36 4.34
CA GLU A 3 41.70 -45.48 4.52
C GLU A 3 40.33 -45.01 4.98
N PRO A 4 39.19 -45.52 4.42
CA PRO A 4 37.87 -45.17 4.85
C PRO A 4 37.62 -45.57 6.31
N ILE A 5 37.10 -44.63 7.10
CA ILE A 5 36.79 -44.90 8.51
C ILE A 5 35.46 -45.70 8.56
N GLU A 6 35.57 -47.01 8.76
CA GLU A 6 34.44 -47.94 8.76
C GLU A 6 33.81 -48.19 10.15
N ALA A 7 34.23 -47.48 11.19
CA ALA A 7 33.71 -47.67 12.53
C ALA A 7 32.21 -47.21 12.63
N LYS A 8 31.33 -48.16 13.02
CA LYS A 8 29.87 -47.90 13.19
C LYS A 8 29.58 -46.73 14.14
N SER A 9 30.43 -46.49 15.13
CA SER A 9 30.31 -45.38 16.07
C SER A 9 30.54 -44.03 15.39
N VAL A 10 31.51 -43.94 14.45
CA VAL A 10 31.82 -42.75 13.69
C VAL A 10 30.69 -42.46 12.71
N SER A 11 30.19 -43.45 11.98
CA SER A 11 29.03 -43.29 11.08
C SER A 11 27.78 -42.85 11.82
N LYS A 12 27.54 -43.36 13.04
CA LYS A 12 26.43 -42.89 13.91
C LYS A 12 26.64 -41.44 14.37
N GLY A 13 27.87 -41.07 14.73
CA GLY A 13 28.22 -39.71 15.12
C GLY A 13 27.99 -38.70 13.98
N VAL A 14 28.46 -39.06 12.77
CA VAL A 14 28.26 -38.23 11.56
C VAL A 14 26.76 -38.03 11.26
N ARG A 15 25.95 -39.10 11.27
CA ARG A 15 24.50 -38.98 11.07
C ARG A 15 23.83 -38.11 12.11
N THR A 16 24.23 -38.20 13.38
CA THR A 16 23.68 -37.36 14.44
C THR A 16 24.04 -35.90 14.24
N ALA A 17 25.30 -35.63 13.84
CA ALA A 17 25.73 -34.26 13.52
C ALA A 17 25.01 -33.69 12.29
N GLN A 18 24.87 -34.48 11.22
CA GLN A 18 24.09 -34.07 10.04
C GLN A 18 22.66 -33.75 10.40
N LYS A 19 21.96 -34.63 11.14
CA LYS A 19 20.59 -34.38 11.58
C LYS A 19 20.46 -33.14 12.45
N ALA A 20 21.44 -32.87 13.32
CA ALA A 20 21.42 -31.62 14.12
C ALA A 20 21.60 -30.36 13.26
N VAL A 21 22.48 -30.42 12.25
CA VAL A 21 22.68 -29.31 11.29
C VAL A 21 21.42 -29.10 10.42
N GLU A 22 20.84 -30.19 9.92
CA GLU A 22 19.61 -30.15 9.14
C GLU A 22 18.45 -29.54 9.94
N SER A 23 18.24 -29.98 11.18
CA SER A 23 17.22 -29.42 12.07
C SER A 23 17.45 -27.92 12.31
N ARG A 24 18.70 -27.51 12.54
CA ARG A 24 19.02 -26.10 12.73
C ARG A 24 18.74 -25.27 11.47
N ASN A 25 19.13 -25.78 10.32
CA ASN A 25 18.88 -25.10 9.04
C ASN A 25 17.39 -25.03 8.73
N PHE A 26 16.62 -26.06 9.08
CA PHE A 26 15.17 -26.06 8.96
C PHE A 26 14.53 -24.95 9.82
N GLU A 27 14.91 -24.84 11.10
CA GLU A 27 14.40 -23.76 11.97
C GLU A 27 14.77 -22.37 11.46
N ILE A 28 15.98 -22.19 10.92
CA ILE A 28 16.39 -20.91 10.32
C ILE A 28 15.49 -20.58 9.12
N ARG A 29 15.29 -21.54 8.20
CA ARG A 29 14.42 -21.34 7.03
C ARG A 29 12.98 -21.07 7.44
N LYS A 30 12.42 -21.82 8.37
CA LYS A 30 11.07 -21.60 8.92
C LYS A 30 10.91 -20.19 9.48
N ASN A 31 11.90 -19.69 10.18
CA ASN A 31 11.87 -18.32 10.69
C ASN A 31 11.93 -17.27 9.56
N VAL A 32 12.78 -17.46 8.55
CA VAL A 32 12.85 -16.56 7.39
C VAL A 32 11.50 -16.49 6.69
N LEU A 33 10.85 -17.63 6.43
CA LEU A 33 9.53 -17.69 5.79
C LEU A 33 8.46 -16.92 6.57
N LYS A 34 8.50 -16.88 7.89
CA LYS A 34 7.54 -16.09 8.70
C LYS A 34 7.67 -14.58 8.47
N TYR A 35 8.88 -14.08 8.25
CA TYR A 35 9.12 -12.69 7.89
C TYR A 35 8.66 -12.40 6.45
N ASP A 36 8.98 -13.29 5.54
CA ASP A 36 8.64 -13.15 4.12
C ASP A 36 7.12 -13.22 3.90
N ASP A 37 6.37 -13.97 4.72
CA ASP A 37 4.91 -14.05 4.65
C ASP A 37 4.22 -12.69 4.86
N VAL A 38 4.79 -11.84 5.73
CA VAL A 38 4.28 -10.47 5.94
C VAL A 38 4.35 -9.67 4.64
N MET A 39 5.53 -9.69 4.00
CA MET A 39 5.74 -8.98 2.73
C MET A 39 4.91 -9.58 1.59
N ASN A 40 4.76 -10.90 1.54
CA ASN A 40 3.96 -11.56 0.52
C ASN A 40 2.48 -11.16 0.59
N LYS A 41 1.92 -11.01 1.77
CA LYS A 41 0.54 -10.55 1.94
C LYS A 41 0.36 -9.12 1.40
N GLN A 42 1.26 -8.22 1.78
CA GLN A 42 1.25 -6.84 1.29
C GLN A 42 1.44 -6.77 -0.23
N ARG A 43 2.42 -7.51 -0.76
CA ARG A 43 2.70 -7.59 -2.21
C ARG A 43 1.49 -8.09 -2.99
N THR A 44 0.80 -9.11 -2.50
CA THR A 44 -0.38 -9.65 -3.18
C THR A 44 -1.47 -8.61 -3.36
N VAL A 45 -1.72 -7.79 -2.34
CA VAL A 45 -2.71 -6.71 -2.40
C VAL A 45 -2.26 -5.63 -3.39
N ILE A 46 -1.04 -5.09 -3.22
CA ILE A 46 -0.52 -4.01 -4.08
C ILE A 46 -0.47 -4.43 -5.56
N TYR A 47 -0.03 -5.66 -5.84
CA TYR A 47 0.04 -6.14 -7.23
C TYR A 47 -1.35 -6.39 -7.83
N ALA A 48 -2.34 -6.78 -7.02
CA ALA A 48 -3.72 -6.90 -7.49
C ALA A 48 -4.30 -5.54 -7.89
N GLU A 49 -4.11 -4.51 -7.06
CA GLU A 49 -4.54 -3.14 -7.35
C GLU A 49 -3.82 -2.59 -8.59
N ARG A 50 -2.50 -2.70 -8.64
CA ARG A 50 -1.72 -2.30 -9.80
C ARG A 50 -2.23 -2.96 -11.08
N GLN A 51 -2.53 -4.25 -11.03
CA GLN A 51 -3.03 -5.00 -12.19
C GLN A 51 -4.45 -4.57 -12.59
N ALA A 52 -5.31 -4.19 -11.65
CA ALA A 52 -6.64 -3.66 -11.92
C ALA A 52 -6.54 -2.34 -12.72
N VAL A 53 -5.69 -1.42 -12.27
CA VAL A 53 -5.44 -0.14 -12.96
C VAL A 53 -4.86 -0.38 -14.35
N LEU A 54 -3.87 -1.27 -14.51
CA LEU A 54 -3.28 -1.62 -15.82
C LEU A 54 -4.28 -2.26 -16.79
N LYS A 55 -5.27 -2.99 -16.30
CA LYS A 55 -6.34 -3.56 -17.13
C LYS A 55 -7.38 -2.52 -17.57
N GLY A 56 -7.25 -1.28 -17.11
CA GLY A 56 -8.16 -0.20 -17.45
C GLY A 56 -9.45 -0.22 -16.65
N GLU A 57 -9.46 -0.79 -15.44
CA GLU A 57 -10.61 -0.64 -14.53
C GLU A 57 -10.81 0.84 -14.21
N ASP A 58 -12.07 1.25 -14.11
CA ASP A 58 -12.40 2.62 -13.74
C ASP A 58 -12.13 2.85 -12.25
N ILE A 59 -11.22 3.77 -11.96
CA ILE A 59 -10.78 4.11 -10.60
C ILE A 59 -11.30 5.48 -10.13
N HIS A 60 -12.15 6.14 -10.92
CA HIS A 60 -12.64 7.48 -10.59
C HIS A 60 -13.33 7.56 -9.23
N GLU A 61 -14.19 6.59 -8.94
CA GLU A 61 -14.87 6.52 -7.64
C GLU A 61 -13.87 6.35 -6.48
N ASP A 62 -12.75 5.66 -6.73
CA ASP A 62 -11.70 5.51 -5.72
C ASP A 62 -10.92 6.83 -5.53
N ILE A 63 -10.66 7.58 -6.60
CA ILE A 63 -10.09 8.93 -6.50
C ILE A 63 -11.00 9.86 -5.67
N LEU A 64 -12.32 9.80 -5.89
CA LEU A 64 -13.26 10.59 -5.08
C LEU A 64 -13.24 10.19 -3.61
N LYS A 65 -13.07 8.90 -3.28
CA LYS A 65 -12.87 8.43 -1.90
C LYS A 65 -11.54 8.92 -1.34
N PHE A 66 -10.46 8.93 -2.13
CA PHE A 66 -9.17 9.47 -1.67
C PHE A 66 -9.29 10.93 -1.25
N ILE A 67 -10.08 11.74 -1.98
CA ILE A 67 -10.37 13.11 -1.57
C ILE A 67 -11.07 13.12 -0.20
N ASP A 68 -12.14 12.31 -0.03
CA ASP A 68 -12.89 12.23 1.22
C ASP A 68 -12.00 11.86 2.41
N GLU A 69 -11.18 10.83 2.25
CA GLU A 69 -10.31 10.29 3.30
C GLU A 69 -9.14 11.22 3.62
N THR A 70 -8.51 11.80 2.60
CA THR A 70 -7.43 12.76 2.77
C THR A 70 -7.90 13.99 3.55
N VAL A 71 -9.01 14.58 3.16
CA VAL A 71 -9.62 15.73 3.86
C VAL A 71 -9.93 15.35 5.33
N LEU A 72 -10.53 14.19 5.55
CA LEU A 72 -10.84 13.70 6.90
C LEU A 72 -9.58 13.54 7.76
N SER A 73 -8.50 13.01 7.18
CA SER A 73 -7.21 12.83 7.85
C SER A 73 -6.64 14.17 8.32
N TYR A 74 -6.64 15.19 7.46
CA TYR A 74 -6.18 16.53 7.81
C TYR A 74 -7.02 17.18 8.90
N ILE A 75 -8.36 17.06 8.84
CA ILE A 75 -9.26 17.59 9.88
C ILE A 75 -9.00 16.89 11.21
N LYS A 76 -8.82 15.57 11.22
CA LYS A 76 -8.48 14.80 12.44
C LYS A 76 -7.11 15.21 13.00
N GLY A 77 -6.14 15.48 12.16
CA GLY A 77 -4.84 16.00 12.57
C GLY A 77 -4.94 17.38 13.22
N ALA A 78 -5.75 18.27 12.66
CA ALA A 78 -5.93 19.64 13.12
C ALA A 78 -6.75 19.73 14.41
N ASN A 79 -7.70 18.83 14.65
CA ASN A 79 -8.55 18.88 15.84
C ASN A 79 -7.81 18.48 17.14
N LYS A 80 -6.66 17.79 17.03
CA LYS A 80 -5.80 17.37 18.15
C LYS A 80 -6.57 16.69 19.28
N GLY A 81 -7.70 16.03 18.96
CA GLY A 81 -8.58 15.39 19.94
C GLY A 81 -9.50 16.35 20.72
N SER A 82 -9.61 17.62 20.32
CA SER A 82 -10.53 18.57 20.93
C SER A 82 -11.91 18.51 20.28
N ASP A 83 -12.96 18.39 21.11
CA ASP A 83 -14.36 18.45 20.66
C ASP A 83 -14.82 19.85 20.25
N LYS A 84 -14.01 20.86 20.49
CA LYS A 84 -14.40 22.27 20.27
C LYS A 84 -13.67 22.85 19.08
N PRO A 85 -14.38 23.21 17.99
CA PRO A 85 -13.74 23.79 16.81
C PRO A 85 -12.87 25.02 17.04
N LYS A 86 -13.15 25.80 18.09
CA LYS A 86 -12.35 26.97 18.45
C LYS A 86 -10.91 26.64 18.89
N ASP A 87 -10.67 25.40 19.35
CA ASP A 87 -9.39 24.93 19.84
C ASP A 87 -8.58 24.21 18.74
N TRP A 88 -9.14 24.08 17.53
CA TRP A 88 -8.51 23.43 16.38
C TRP A 88 -7.40 24.30 15.77
N ASP A 89 -6.45 23.67 15.14
CA ASP A 89 -5.35 24.32 14.42
C ASP A 89 -5.80 24.71 13.00
N TRP A 90 -6.56 25.78 12.91
CA TRP A 90 -7.13 26.24 11.62
C TRP A 90 -6.07 26.71 10.63
N GLU A 91 -5.03 27.40 11.09
CA GLU A 91 -3.97 27.89 10.23
C GLU A 91 -3.18 26.71 9.63
N GLY A 92 -2.79 25.76 10.48
CA GLY A 92 -2.13 24.53 10.01
C GLY A 92 -2.99 23.73 9.06
N LEU A 93 -4.30 23.58 9.34
CA LEU A 93 -5.25 22.86 8.48
C LEU A 93 -5.35 23.48 7.07
N PHE A 94 -5.64 24.77 6.99
CA PHE A 94 -5.82 25.42 5.69
C PHE A 94 -4.53 25.54 4.91
N LYS A 95 -3.38 25.69 5.57
CA LYS A 95 -2.06 25.63 4.94
C LYS A 95 -1.81 24.26 4.34
N ALA A 96 -2.09 23.19 5.09
CA ALA A 96 -1.89 21.82 4.65
C ALA A 96 -2.84 21.47 3.50
N LEU A 97 -4.14 21.79 3.61
CA LEU A 97 -5.11 21.56 2.53
C LEU A 97 -4.73 22.30 1.24
N ASN A 98 -4.26 23.55 1.36
CA ASN A 98 -3.84 24.33 0.19
C ASN A 98 -2.58 23.79 -0.48
N ALA A 99 -1.81 22.95 0.19
CA ALA A 99 -0.70 22.23 -0.42
C ALA A 99 -1.17 21.00 -1.20
N VAL A 100 -2.35 20.47 -0.89
CA VAL A 100 -2.93 19.31 -1.58
C VAL A 100 -3.77 19.73 -2.80
N TYR A 101 -4.64 20.72 -2.63
CA TYR A 101 -5.46 21.26 -3.72
C TYR A 101 -5.74 22.76 -3.52
N PRO A 102 -6.02 23.54 -4.57
CA PRO A 102 -6.26 24.97 -4.46
C PRO A 102 -7.62 25.23 -3.80
N ILE A 103 -7.68 25.22 -2.45
CA ILE A 103 -8.91 25.36 -1.68
C ILE A 103 -9.57 26.73 -1.93
N ALA A 104 -10.84 26.74 -2.34
CA ALA A 104 -11.62 27.96 -2.55
C ALA A 104 -12.44 28.37 -1.31
N VAL A 105 -12.63 27.48 -0.36
CA VAL A 105 -13.36 27.75 0.89
C VAL A 105 -12.57 28.72 1.76
N ASP A 106 -13.21 29.82 2.17
CA ASP A 106 -12.62 30.76 3.13
C ASP A 106 -12.55 30.16 4.54
N SER A 107 -11.40 30.32 5.21
CA SER A 107 -11.16 29.77 6.54
C SER A 107 -12.10 30.32 7.61
N GLU A 108 -12.49 31.60 7.53
CA GLU A 108 -13.43 32.21 8.48
C GLU A 108 -14.85 31.70 8.25
N ALA A 109 -15.26 31.53 7.00
CA ALA A 109 -16.56 30.93 6.64
C ALA A 109 -16.65 29.48 7.15
N ALA A 110 -15.58 28.70 7.01
CA ALA A 110 -15.50 27.34 7.53
C ALA A 110 -15.58 27.28 9.06
N LYS A 111 -14.89 28.18 9.76
CA LYS A 111 -14.98 28.31 11.22
C LYS A 111 -16.40 28.64 11.67
N ASP A 112 -17.05 29.58 11.02
CA ASP A 112 -18.41 30.00 11.35
C ASP A 112 -19.40 28.85 11.13
N ALA A 113 -19.27 28.09 10.05
CA ALA A 113 -20.14 26.95 9.74
C ALA A 113 -20.15 25.89 10.86
N VAL A 114 -19.01 25.64 11.50
CA VAL A 114 -18.90 24.62 12.55
C VAL A 114 -18.88 25.19 13.98
N SER A 115 -18.91 26.52 14.15
CA SER A 115 -18.74 27.20 15.45
C SER A 115 -19.71 26.74 16.53
N LYS A 116 -20.94 26.35 16.15
CA LYS A 116 -22.03 25.89 17.04
C LYS A 116 -22.04 24.38 17.22
N LEU A 117 -21.23 23.64 16.49
CA LEU A 117 -21.14 22.19 16.52
C LEU A 117 -20.05 21.73 17.46
N LYS A 118 -20.03 20.45 17.82
CA LYS A 118 -19.02 19.85 18.72
C LYS A 118 -18.72 18.41 18.30
N GLY A 119 -17.49 17.98 18.60
CA GLY A 119 -17.05 16.60 18.36
C GLY A 119 -17.24 16.17 16.92
N ASP A 120 -17.67 14.93 16.73
CA ASP A 120 -17.82 14.33 15.40
C ASP A 120 -18.75 15.12 14.46
N LYS A 121 -19.77 15.79 15.01
CA LYS A 121 -20.68 16.62 14.17
C LYS A 121 -19.96 17.80 13.53
N ALA A 122 -19.01 18.39 14.23
CA ALA A 122 -18.21 19.49 13.68
C ALA A 122 -17.21 18.96 12.63
N VAL A 123 -16.62 17.80 12.87
CA VAL A 123 -15.73 17.11 11.91
C VAL A 123 -16.47 16.80 10.62
N VAL A 124 -17.64 16.14 10.71
CA VAL A 124 -18.44 15.75 9.54
C VAL A 124 -18.90 16.99 8.76
N ALA A 125 -19.40 18.02 9.43
CA ALA A 125 -19.86 19.22 8.74
C ALA A 125 -18.72 19.97 8.03
N LEU A 126 -17.52 20.02 8.64
CA LEU A 126 -16.35 20.62 8.00
C LEU A 126 -15.86 19.76 6.83
N GLN A 127 -15.85 18.43 7.00
CA GLN A 127 -15.48 17.49 5.95
C GLN A 127 -16.43 17.66 4.74
N GLU A 128 -17.73 17.65 4.93
CA GLU A 128 -18.70 17.81 3.86
C GLU A 128 -18.47 19.12 3.08
N LEU A 129 -18.19 20.23 3.79
CA LEU A 129 -17.92 21.52 3.19
C LEU A 129 -16.67 21.51 2.31
N ILE A 130 -15.54 20.99 2.84
CA ILE A 130 -14.24 20.96 2.15
C ILE A 130 -14.25 19.94 1.01
N VAL A 131 -14.86 18.77 1.23
CA VAL A 131 -14.97 17.72 0.21
C VAL A 131 -15.84 18.19 -0.96
N SER A 132 -16.94 18.91 -0.69
CA SER A 132 -17.76 19.48 -1.77
C SER A 132 -16.94 20.42 -2.64
N ASP A 133 -16.18 21.33 -2.03
CA ASP A 133 -15.28 22.25 -2.74
C ASP A 133 -14.24 21.50 -3.58
N ALA A 134 -13.58 20.49 -3.01
CA ALA A 134 -12.57 19.71 -3.72
C ALA A 134 -13.18 18.94 -4.91
N LYS A 135 -14.35 18.31 -4.72
CA LYS A 135 -15.05 17.57 -5.79
C LYS A 135 -15.56 18.50 -6.89
N ASP A 136 -16.05 19.68 -6.55
CA ASP A 136 -16.48 20.67 -7.54
C ASP A 136 -15.31 21.12 -8.41
N GLN A 137 -14.13 21.38 -7.82
CA GLN A 137 -12.91 21.71 -8.56
C GLN A 137 -12.40 20.53 -9.40
N TYR A 138 -12.55 19.30 -8.89
CA TYR A 138 -12.18 18.11 -9.64
C TYR A 138 -13.09 17.88 -10.87
N ALA A 139 -14.38 18.15 -10.72
CA ALA A 139 -15.33 18.14 -11.83
C ALA A 139 -15.02 19.22 -12.89
N ASP A 140 -14.51 20.38 -12.47
CA ASP A 140 -14.03 21.41 -13.38
C ASP A 140 -12.83 20.92 -14.22
N PHE A 141 -11.96 20.08 -13.66
CA PHE A 141 -10.86 19.43 -14.40
C PHE A 141 -11.39 18.45 -15.43
N GLU A 142 -12.39 17.64 -15.06
CA GLU A 142 -13.07 16.75 -16.00
C GLU A 142 -13.68 17.52 -17.16
N GLY A 143 -14.29 18.68 -16.88
CA GLY A 143 -14.83 19.56 -17.90
C GLY A 143 -13.79 20.12 -18.88
N LYS A 144 -12.53 20.28 -18.46
CA LYS A 144 -11.43 20.79 -19.29
C LYS A 144 -10.72 19.69 -20.09
N LEU A 145 -10.46 18.55 -19.48
CA LEU A 145 -9.73 17.42 -20.09
C LEU A 145 -10.64 16.47 -20.87
N GLY A 146 -11.95 16.50 -20.61
CA GLY A 146 -12.87 15.46 -21.03
C GLY A 146 -12.76 14.21 -20.14
N GLU A 147 -13.82 13.39 -20.14
CA GLU A 147 -13.91 12.20 -19.30
C GLU A 147 -12.78 11.21 -19.58
N GLU A 148 -12.52 10.88 -20.85
CA GLU A 148 -11.49 9.93 -21.25
C GLU A 148 -10.08 10.41 -20.86
N GLY A 149 -9.77 11.68 -21.14
CA GLY A 149 -8.48 12.28 -20.78
C GLY A 149 -8.21 12.25 -19.28
N LEU A 150 -9.24 12.58 -18.47
CA LEU A 150 -9.09 12.50 -17.01
C LEU A 150 -8.88 11.06 -16.54
N ARG A 151 -9.61 10.06 -17.08
CA ARG A 151 -9.42 8.65 -16.71
C ARG A 151 -8.03 8.13 -17.05
N GLN A 152 -7.45 8.58 -18.16
CA GLN A 152 -6.07 8.23 -18.53
C GLN A 152 -5.07 8.85 -17.56
N LEU A 153 -5.26 10.14 -17.23
CA LEU A 153 -4.41 10.83 -16.25
C LEU A 153 -4.47 10.19 -14.88
N GLU A 154 -5.68 9.88 -14.37
CA GLU A 154 -5.88 9.19 -13.10
C GLU A 154 -5.08 7.88 -13.02
N ARG A 155 -5.21 7.02 -14.03
CA ARG A 155 -4.49 5.75 -14.10
C ARG A 155 -2.98 5.95 -14.09
N ARG A 156 -2.48 6.90 -14.84
CA ARG A 156 -1.04 7.19 -14.94
C ARG A 156 -0.48 7.69 -13.60
N VAL A 157 -1.14 8.66 -13.00
CA VAL A 157 -0.72 9.23 -11.70
C VAL A 157 -0.75 8.17 -10.61
N VAL A 158 -1.83 7.38 -10.51
CA VAL A 158 -1.93 6.30 -9.50
C VAL A 158 -0.82 5.29 -9.67
N LEU A 159 -0.52 4.85 -10.92
CA LEU A 159 0.57 3.88 -11.17
C LEU A 159 1.94 4.45 -10.79
N ALA A 160 2.22 5.70 -11.16
CA ALA A 160 3.50 6.35 -10.83
C ALA A 160 3.71 6.46 -9.31
N VAL A 161 2.69 6.95 -8.58
CA VAL A 161 2.75 7.09 -7.12
C VAL A 161 2.84 5.73 -6.44
N LEU A 162 2.01 4.76 -6.85
CA LEU A 162 1.99 3.41 -6.28
C LEU A 162 3.35 2.72 -6.45
N ASP A 163 3.94 2.77 -7.65
CA ASP A 163 5.21 2.12 -7.95
C ASP A 163 6.37 2.77 -7.15
N ARG A 164 6.36 4.09 -7.00
CA ARG A 164 7.34 4.81 -6.18
C ARG A 164 7.20 4.44 -4.69
N LYS A 165 6.00 4.59 -4.11
CA LYS A 165 5.75 4.31 -2.70
C LYS A 165 5.96 2.86 -2.32
N TRP A 166 5.59 1.94 -3.20
CA TRP A 166 5.87 0.52 -2.99
C TRP A 166 7.35 0.23 -2.95
N ARG A 167 8.15 0.84 -3.83
CA ARG A 167 9.61 0.70 -3.83
C ARG A 167 10.23 1.25 -2.54
N GLU A 168 9.82 2.44 -2.12
CA GLU A 168 10.26 3.03 -0.84
C GLU A 168 9.93 2.09 0.33
N HIS A 169 8.71 1.59 0.39
CA HIS A 169 8.26 0.66 1.42
C HIS A 169 9.06 -0.65 1.47
N LEU A 170 9.45 -1.20 0.33
CA LEU A 170 10.31 -2.38 0.29
C LEU A 170 11.66 -2.11 0.99
N TYR A 171 12.28 -0.96 0.73
CA TYR A 171 13.54 -0.57 1.40
C TYR A 171 13.34 -0.36 2.90
N GLU A 172 12.25 0.28 3.30
CA GLU A 172 11.95 0.50 4.71
C GLU A 172 11.71 -0.82 5.45
N MET A 173 11.01 -1.77 4.84
CA MET A 173 10.75 -3.09 5.40
C MET A 173 12.02 -3.94 5.52
N ASP A 174 12.94 -3.86 4.56
CA ASP A 174 14.24 -4.50 4.64
C ASP A 174 15.08 -3.90 5.79
N TYR A 175 15.08 -2.58 5.93
CA TYR A 175 15.75 -1.90 7.04
C TYR A 175 15.13 -2.29 8.40
N LEU A 176 13.80 -2.39 8.49
CA LEU A 176 13.11 -2.87 9.67
C LEU A 176 13.53 -4.31 10.01
N LYS A 177 13.60 -5.20 9.01
CA LYS A 177 14.00 -6.61 9.16
C LYS A 177 15.42 -6.74 9.73
N ASP A 178 16.35 -5.93 9.25
CA ASP A 178 17.74 -5.93 9.74
C ASP A 178 17.84 -5.45 11.18
N GLY A 179 17.04 -4.44 11.57
CA GLY A 179 17.06 -3.86 12.91
C GLY A 179 16.24 -4.60 13.95
N ILE A 180 15.27 -5.43 13.56
CA ILE A 180 14.26 -5.98 14.46
C ILE A 180 14.86 -6.95 15.49
N GLY A 181 15.95 -7.64 15.15
CA GLY A 181 16.65 -8.57 16.06
C GLY A 181 17.13 -7.90 17.34
N LEU A 182 17.47 -6.62 17.32
CA LEU A 182 17.89 -5.86 18.49
C LEU A 182 16.76 -5.69 19.52
N ARG A 183 15.51 -5.72 19.09
CA ARG A 183 14.35 -5.60 19.97
C ARG A 183 14.10 -6.86 20.81
N GLY A 184 14.63 -8.01 20.40
CA GLY A 184 14.65 -9.23 21.20
C GLY A 184 15.38 -9.07 22.53
N MET A 185 16.28 -8.10 22.65
CA MET A 185 16.94 -7.79 23.92
C MET A 185 15.96 -7.23 24.98
N GLY A 186 14.79 -6.70 24.56
CA GLY A 186 13.72 -6.22 25.42
C GLY A 186 12.69 -7.27 25.82
N GLN A 187 12.98 -8.57 25.68
CA GLN A 187 12.06 -9.69 25.95
C GLN A 187 10.78 -9.68 25.09
N ARG A 188 10.80 -9.00 23.94
CA ARG A 188 9.72 -9.02 22.96
C ARG A 188 10.05 -9.99 21.85
N ASP A 189 9.03 -10.66 21.32
CA ASP A 189 9.21 -11.53 20.16
C ASP A 189 9.50 -10.64 18.92
N PRO A 190 10.68 -10.78 18.30
CA PRO A 190 11.05 -9.96 17.14
C PRO A 190 10.07 -10.09 15.97
N LEU A 191 9.47 -11.29 15.76
CA LEU A 191 8.51 -11.51 14.69
C LEU A 191 7.22 -10.73 14.93
N VAL A 192 6.69 -10.71 16.16
CA VAL A 192 5.48 -9.96 16.52
C VAL A 192 5.71 -8.46 16.35
N GLU A 193 6.88 -7.95 16.78
CA GLU A 193 7.23 -6.55 16.59
C GLU A 193 7.38 -6.19 15.10
N TYR A 194 8.00 -7.08 14.30
CA TYR A 194 8.10 -6.89 12.85
C TYR A 194 6.72 -6.84 12.18
N GLN A 195 5.82 -7.75 12.54
CA GLN A 195 4.45 -7.75 12.01
C GLN A 195 3.71 -6.46 12.36
N ARG A 196 3.82 -6.01 13.62
CA ARG A 196 3.14 -4.80 14.11
C ARG A 196 3.66 -3.54 13.41
N GLU A 197 4.98 -3.37 13.36
CA GLU A 197 5.59 -2.19 12.74
C GLU A 197 5.44 -2.20 11.23
N GLY A 198 5.62 -3.35 10.60
CA GLY A 198 5.39 -3.50 9.17
C GLY A 198 3.94 -3.22 8.75
N TYR A 199 2.97 -3.56 9.59
CA TYR A 199 1.57 -3.17 9.36
C TYR A 199 1.36 -1.66 9.48
N GLN A 200 1.98 -1.01 10.47
CA GLN A 200 1.90 0.44 10.61
C GLN A 200 2.55 1.17 9.42
N MET A 201 3.74 0.72 9.00
CA MET A 201 4.43 1.27 7.83
C MET A 201 3.61 1.09 6.55
N TYR A 202 3.00 -0.09 6.36
CA TYR A 202 2.12 -0.37 5.22
C TYR A 202 0.92 0.58 5.19
N ASN A 203 0.23 0.78 6.32
CA ASN A 203 -0.90 1.71 6.39
C ASN A 203 -0.44 3.16 6.10
N SER A 204 0.71 3.57 6.62
CA SER A 204 1.26 4.90 6.33
C SER A 204 1.57 5.07 4.84
N MET A 205 2.09 4.03 4.18
CA MET A 205 2.31 4.02 2.74
C MET A 205 0.99 4.17 1.97
N ILE A 206 -0.06 3.44 2.35
CA ILE A 206 -1.38 3.54 1.71
C ILE A 206 -1.95 4.96 1.83
N GLU A 207 -1.87 5.56 3.02
CA GLU A 207 -2.31 6.95 3.22
C GLU A 207 -1.48 7.93 2.37
N ALA A 208 -0.16 7.73 2.30
CA ALA A 208 0.71 8.56 1.46
C ALA A 208 0.39 8.41 -0.04
N ILE A 209 0.04 7.20 -0.51
CA ILE A 209 -0.40 6.99 -1.91
C ILE A 209 -1.65 7.81 -2.21
N LYS A 210 -2.66 7.79 -1.34
CA LYS A 210 -3.90 8.56 -1.51
C LYS A 210 -3.61 10.06 -1.58
N GLU A 211 -2.87 10.56 -0.60
CA GLU A 211 -2.52 11.98 -0.48
C GLU A 211 -1.72 12.47 -1.68
N GLU A 212 -0.64 11.80 -2.04
CA GLU A 212 0.20 12.20 -3.17
C GLU A 212 -0.53 12.07 -4.53
N THR A 213 -1.38 11.05 -4.68
CA THR A 213 -2.22 10.93 -5.89
C THR A 213 -3.10 12.15 -6.06
N ILE A 214 -3.82 12.56 -5.01
CA ILE A 214 -4.68 13.74 -5.05
C ILE A 214 -3.86 15.00 -5.29
N GLN A 215 -2.75 15.16 -4.58
CA GLN A 215 -1.86 16.30 -4.73
C GLN A 215 -1.34 16.43 -6.17
N LEU A 216 -0.87 15.34 -6.78
CA LEU A 216 -0.41 15.34 -8.16
C LEU A 216 -1.52 15.68 -9.14
N LEU A 217 -2.72 15.07 -9.01
CA LEU A 217 -3.84 15.32 -9.88
C LEU A 217 -4.28 16.81 -9.91
N PHE A 218 -4.25 17.48 -8.75
CA PHE A 218 -4.58 18.91 -8.68
C PHE A 218 -3.46 19.85 -9.12
N HIS A 219 -2.21 19.38 -9.22
CA HIS A 219 -1.06 20.19 -9.62
C HIS A 219 -0.57 19.94 -11.05
N VAL A 220 -1.18 18.99 -11.76
CA VAL A 220 -0.87 18.77 -13.17
C VAL A 220 -1.26 19.99 -13.99
N ASP A 221 -0.39 20.43 -14.89
CA ASP A 221 -0.68 21.50 -15.83
C ASP A 221 -1.60 21.00 -16.94
N ILE A 222 -2.91 21.27 -16.77
CA ILE A 222 -3.96 20.82 -17.68
C ILE A 222 -3.78 21.40 -19.08
N ASP A 223 -3.28 22.62 -19.21
CA ASP A 223 -3.10 23.27 -20.52
C ASP A 223 -2.04 22.54 -21.35
N ARG A 224 -1.05 21.93 -20.71
CA ARG A 224 -0.06 21.06 -21.36
C ARG A 224 -0.66 19.72 -21.77
N VAL A 225 -1.41 19.08 -20.89
CA VAL A 225 -2.04 17.79 -21.17
C VAL A 225 -3.09 17.91 -22.28
N ALA A 226 -3.92 18.94 -22.28
CA ALA A 226 -4.98 19.16 -23.27
C ALA A 226 -4.44 19.48 -24.67
N THR A 227 -3.20 19.98 -24.80
CA THR A 227 -2.60 20.28 -26.12
C THR A 227 -1.97 19.05 -26.77
N THR A 228 -1.87 17.93 -26.09
CA THR A 228 -1.23 16.69 -26.59
C THR A 228 -2.20 15.73 -27.28
N GLU A 229 -3.52 16.00 -27.29
CA GLU A 229 -4.50 15.16 -28.00
C GLU A 229 -4.26 15.05 -29.53
N ASP A 230 -3.42 15.91 -30.12
CA ASP A 230 -3.09 15.90 -31.56
C ASP A 230 -1.76 15.18 -31.93
N THR A 231 -1.01 14.69 -30.94
CA THR A 231 0.24 13.95 -31.19
C THR A 231 0.24 12.64 -30.41
N ASP A 232 0.31 11.54 -31.14
CA ASP A 232 0.44 10.13 -30.64
C ASP A 232 1.73 9.90 -29.80
N THR A 233 2.01 10.71 -28.77
CA THR A 233 3.20 10.57 -27.96
C THR A 233 2.85 10.40 -26.48
N GLU A 234 2.90 9.14 -26.02
CA GLU A 234 2.91 8.75 -24.59
C GLU A 234 3.95 9.55 -23.77
N SER A 235 4.93 10.22 -24.43
CA SER A 235 6.01 10.98 -23.80
C SER A 235 5.56 12.27 -23.12
N ASP A 236 4.52 12.93 -23.62
CA ASP A 236 4.18 14.30 -23.17
C ASP A 236 3.35 14.28 -21.88
N GLU A 237 2.54 13.24 -21.67
CA GLU A 237 1.80 13.06 -20.42
C GLU A 237 2.71 12.62 -19.27
N ASP A 238 3.71 11.78 -19.56
CA ASP A 238 4.75 11.43 -18.58
C ASP A 238 5.58 12.67 -18.22
N GLU A 239 5.85 13.56 -19.18
CA GLU A 239 6.52 14.84 -18.92
C GLU A 239 5.67 15.76 -18.03
N ALA A 240 4.34 15.78 -18.20
CA ALA A 240 3.43 16.58 -17.36
C ALA A 240 3.38 16.06 -15.91
N VAL A 241 3.34 14.74 -15.71
CA VAL A 241 3.41 14.14 -14.36
C VAL A 241 4.76 14.40 -13.72
N ASN A 242 5.88 14.21 -14.47
CA ASN A 242 7.23 14.51 -13.98
C ASN A 242 7.40 16.00 -13.64
N ALA A 243 6.82 16.91 -14.44
CA ALA A 243 6.84 18.34 -14.16
C ALA A 243 6.05 18.69 -12.88
N ALA A 244 4.91 18.04 -12.63
CA ALA A 244 4.16 18.22 -11.40
C ALA A 244 4.95 17.67 -10.18
N GLU A 245 5.61 16.52 -10.32
CA GLU A 245 6.49 15.97 -9.29
C GLU A 245 7.64 16.92 -8.96
N ALA A 246 8.28 17.52 -9.99
CA ALA A 246 9.34 18.49 -9.82
C ALA A 246 8.90 19.75 -9.06
N VAL A 247 7.72 20.29 -9.40
CA VAL A 247 7.13 21.45 -8.70
C VAL A 247 6.88 21.16 -7.22
N MET A 248 6.54 19.92 -6.89
CA MET A 248 6.26 19.50 -5.50
C MET A 248 7.52 19.05 -4.75
N GLY A 249 8.70 19.05 -5.40
CA GLY A 249 9.94 18.58 -4.77
C GLY A 249 9.98 17.07 -4.52
N LEU A 250 9.17 16.29 -5.26
CA LEU A 250 9.07 14.84 -5.16
C LEU A 250 10.05 14.12 -6.10
N GLU A 251 11.05 14.82 -6.65
CA GLU A 251 12.10 14.25 -7.52
C GLU A 251 12.90 13.20 -6.72
N GLY A 252 12.45 11.95 -6.81
CA GLY A 252 13.28 10.80 -6.48
C GLY A 252 14.10 10.41 -7.71
N GLU A 253 15.38 10.10 -7.53
CA GLU A 253 16.26 9.64 -8.59
C GLU A 253 15.59 8.54 -9.41
N THR A 254 15.19 8.87 -10.63
CA THR A 254 14.74 7.89 -11.61
C THR A 254 15.98 7.20 -12.18
N GLU A 255 16.48 6.19 -11.46
CA GLU A 255 17.34 5.23 -12.13
C GLU A 255 16.51 4.50 -13.21
N PRO A 256 17.07 4.30 -14.42
CA PRO A 256 16.34 3.62 -15.48
C PRO A 256 15.93 2.24 -14.98
N THR A 257 14.65 1.96 -15.02
CA THR A 257 14.04 0.67 -14.69
C THR A 257 14.70 -0.43 -15.52
N GLY A 258 15.68 -1.11 -14.94
CA GLY A 258 16.03 -2.44 -15.41
C GLY A 258 14.77 -3.29 -15.26
N GLU A 259 14.30 -3.84 -16.38
CA GLU A 259 13.26 -4.85 -16.40
C GLU A 259 13.52 -5.88 -15.30
N ILE A 260 12.77 -5.81 -14.21
CA ILE A 260 12.66 -6.95 -13.31
C ILE A 260 11.68 -7.89 -14.01
N ALA A 261 12.23 -8.70 -14.91
CA ALA A 261 11.51 -9.85 -15.42
C ALA A 261 11.01 -10.65 -14.20
N PRO A 262 9.74 -11.07 -14.17
CA PRO A 262 9.28 -11.99 -13.15
C PRO A 262 10.15 -13.24 -13.26
N ALA A 263 10.87 -13.56 -12.18
CA ALA A 263 11.57 -14.84 -12.08
C ALA A 263 10.48 -15.91 -12.23
N GLU A 264 10.52 -16.60 -13.36
CA GLU A 264 9.74 -17.84 -13.51
C GLU A 264 10.15 -18.77 -12.38
N PRO A 265 9.21 -19.38 -11.65
CA PRO A 265 9.57 -20.38 -10.66
C PRO A 265 10.17 -21.55 -11.41
N GLU A 266 11.47 -21.78 -11.22
CA GLU A 266 12.09 -23.04 -11.62
C GLU A 266 11.38 -24.16 -10.87
N THR A 267 10.56 -24.89 -11.61
CA THR A 267 9.91 -26.10 -11.13
C THR A 267 10.91 -27.25 -11.24
N ASP A 268 11.55 -27.53 -10.12
CA ASP A 268 12.14 -28.85 -9.89
C ASP A 268 12.14 -29.13 -8.38
N ASP A 269 11.21 -29.91 -7.92
CA ASP A 269 11.41 -31.14 -7.15
C ASP A 269 10.14 -31.54 -6.37
N GLU A 270 9.69 -32.78 -6.58
CA GLU A 270 8.57 -33.42 -5.85
C GLU A 270 8.80 -33.47 -4.31
N SER A 271 10.01 -33.21 -3.84
CA SER A 271 10.34 -33.14 -2.42
C SER A 271 9.84 -31.86 -1.70
N GLU A 272 9.59 -30.74 -2.42
CA GLU A 272 9.06 -29.52 -1.83
C GLU A 272 7.55 -29.58 -1.54
N LYS A 273 6.80 -30.35 -2.31
CA LYS A 273 5.35 -30.51 -2.10
C LYS A 273 5.00 -31.17 -0.78
N THR A 274 5.79 -32.16 -0.36
CA THR A 274 5.57 -32.85 0.92
C THR A 274 5.83 -31.97 2.14
N VAL A 275 6.77 -31.02 2.04
CA VAL A 275 7.12 -30.11 3.15
C VAL A 275 6.08 -29.01 3.30
N ILE A 276 5.49 -28.56 2.19
CA ILE A 276 4.43 -27.52 2.20
C ILE A 276 3.13 -28.06 2.80
N ASP A 277 2.79 -29.33 2.50
CA ASP A 277 1.59 -29.98 3.04
C ASP A 277 1.72 -30.28 4.54
N GLU A 278 2.90 -30.67 5.05
CA GLU A 278 3.14 -30.83 6.48
C GLU A 278 3.10 -29.50 7.25
N LEU A 279 3.56 -28.38 6.66
CA LEU A 279 3.50 -27.06 7.26
C LEU A 279 2.06 -26.51 7.32
N ALA A 280 1.19 -26.90 6.38
CA ALA A 280 -0.21 -26.50 6.35
C ALA A 280 -1.04 -27.18 7.46
N ASP A 281 -0.68 -28.38 7.88
CA ASP A 281 -1.37 -29.13 8.95
C ASP A 281 -0.94 -28.68 10.36
N GLU A 282 0.30 -28.23 10.57
CA GLU A 282 0.72 -27.66 11.86
C GLU A 282 0.08 -26.29 12.17
N GLN A 283 -0.26 -25.50 11.14
CA GLN A 283 -0.91 -24.18 11.32
C GLN A 283 -2.37 -24.27 11.81
N LYS A 284 -3.01 -25.43 11.74
CA LYS A 284 -4.37 -25.63 12.26
C LYS A 284 -4.47 -25.73 13.77
N ASN A 285 -3.37 -25.86 14.47
CA ASN A 285 -3.33 -26.15 15.91
C ASN A 285 -2.73 -25.05 16.81
N GLU A 286 -2.36 -23.88 16.27
CA GLU A 286 -1.91 -22.76 17.11
C GLU A 286 -3.08 -21.81 17.45
N PRO A 287 -3.19 -21.31 18.70
CA PRO A 287 -4.27 -20.40 19.09
C PRO A 287 -4.10 -19.08 18.35
N GLY A 288 -5.11 -18.71 17.58
CA GLY A 288 -5.14 -17.53 16.74
C GLY A 288 -4.83 -16.23 17.50
N ILE A 289 -3.93 -15.44 16.95
CA ILE A 289 -3.70 -14.07 17.39
C ILE A 289 -4.96 -13.26 17.05
N VAL A 290 -5.57 -12.71 18.08
CA VAL A 290 -6.80 -11.91 18.02
C VAL A 290 -6.54 -10.69 17.13
N GLY A 291 -7.21 -10.62 15.99
CA GLY A 291 -7.21 -9.42 15.13
C GLY A 291 -7.14 -9.63 13.61
N MET A 292 -6.77 -10.81 13.12
CA MET A 292 -6.81 -11.11 11.68
C MET A 292 -7.81 -12.24 11.43
N GLN A 293 -8.91 -11.95 10.77
CA GLN A 293 -9.81 -13.00 10.30
C GLN A 293 -9.13 -13.77 9.15
N PRO A 294 -9.06 -15.11 9.22
CA PRO A 294 -8.53 -15.90 8.12
C PRO A 294 -9.49 -15.85 6.95
N ILE A 295 -8.98 -15.56 5.76
CA ILE A 295 -9.73 -15.71 4.50
C ILE A 295 -10.00 -17.20 4.33
N SER A 296 -11.26 -17.61 4.49
CA SER A 296 -11.70 -18.99 4.32
C SER A 296 -11.63 -19.34 2.81
N HIS A 297 -10.70 -20.21 2.43
CA HIS A 297 -10.78 -20.93 1.18
C HIS A 297 -11.95 -21.94 1.27
N ALA A 298 -13.11 -21.56 0.74
CA ALA A 298 -14.19 -22.52 0.48
C ALA A 298 -13.86 -23.29 -0.81
N GLU A 299 -13.43 -24.53 -0.68
CA GLU A 299 -13.43 -25.48 -1.80
C GLU A 299 -14.88 -25.75 -2.23
N GLY A 300 -15.32 -25.09 -3.28
CA GLY A 300 -16.57 -25.32 -3.98
C GLY A 300 -16.32 -25.83 -5.39
N LYS A 301 -16.73 -27.07 -5.67
CA LYS A 301 -16.79 -27.67 -7.01
C LYS A 301 -17.46 -26.69 -7.99
N VAL A 302 -16.74 -26.32 -9.03
CA VAL A 302 -17.19 -25.45 -10.12
C VAL A 302 -18.14 -26.23 -11.04
N PRO A 303 -19.43 -25.84 -11.16
CA PRO A 303 -20.24 -26.24 -12.31
C PRO A 303 -20.01 -25.23 -13.45
N ALA A 304 -19.86 -25.76 -14.65
CA ALA A 304 -19.66 -25.00 -15.86
C ALA A 304 -20.78 -23.96 -16.08
N ASN A 305 -20.35 -22.77 -16.50
CA ASN A 305 -21.14 -21.75 -17.17
C ASN A 305 -22.05 -20.84 -16.31
N LYS A 306 -21.40 -19.91 -15.54
CA LYS A 306 -21.92 -18.54 -15.32
C LYS A 306 -20.72 -17.64 -15.02
N ARG A 307 -20.63 -16.49 -15.72
CA ARG A 307 -19.60 -15.46 -15.45
C ARG A 307 -19.57 -15.16 -13.95
N PRO A 308 -18.43 -15.20 -13.27
CA PRO A 308 -18.37 -14.76 -11.90
C PRO A 308 -18.62 -13.25 -11.87
N LYS A 309 -19.61 -12.82 -11.07
CA LYS A 309 -19.64 -11.47 -10.55
C LYS A 309 -18.33 -11.30 -9.75
N SER A 310 -17.69 -10.16 -9.93
CA SER A 310 -16.50 -9.74 -9.21
C SER A 310 -16.52 -10.24 -7.76
N ALA A 311 -15.55 -11.07 -7.41
CA ALA A 311 -15.29 -11.35 -6.01
C ALA A 311 -14.92 -10.01 -5.37
N GLU A 312 -15.61 -9.65 -4.29
CA GLU A 312 -15.24 -8.54 -3.42
C GLU A 312 -13.88 -8.87 -2.80
N LEU A 313 -12.81 -8.55 -3.54
CA LEU A 313 -11.53 -8.30 -2.95
C LEU A 313 -11.69 -6.97 -2.21
N HIS A 314 -11.54 -6.98 -0.90
CA HIS A 314 -11.41 -5.72 -0.18
C HIS A 314 -10.21 -4.98 -0.77
N SER A 315 -10.51 -3.96 -1.55
CA SER A 315 -9.52 -2.98 -1.99
C SER A 315 -8.87 -2.38 -0.75
N PRO A 316 -7.55 -2.15 -0.72
CA PRO A 316 -6.91 -1.40 0.36
C PRO A 316 -7.48 0.01 0.49
N TRP A 317 -8.31 0.43 -0.47
CA TRP A 317 -8.98 1.71 -0.53
C TRP A 317 -10.39 1.69 0.10
N ALA A 318 -10.88 0.57 0.64
CA ALA A 318 -12.30 0.39 1.01
C ALA A 318 -12.59 0.39 2.52
N ASP A 319 -11.64 0.68 3.41
CA ASP A 319 -11.86 0.83 4.87
C ASP A 319 -11.56 2.23 5.37
#